data_d591f2daddf0b45d8727be0878f5e174
#
_entry.id   d591f2daddf0b45d8727be0878f5e174
#
_cell.length_a   1.000
_cell.length_b   1.000
_cell.length_c   1.000
_cell.angle_alpha   90.00
_cell.angle_beta   90.00
_cell.angle_gamma   90.00
#
_symmetry.space_group_name_H-M   'P 1'
#
loop_
_entity.id
_entity.type
_entity.pdbx_description
1 polymer ?
#
loop_
_entity_poly.entity_id
_entity_poly.type
_entity_poly.pdbx_seq_one_letter_code
_entity_poly.pdbx_strand_id
1 'polypeptide(L)'
;MKWYTAIGCKMEDDEGRLLVKIGGQEKVLTEMEAMLWAALTWSLCAENKIYSQMYRVLCITFGEAHATEWADEEDFLFCLRRLKKRGLVAECDGESKEEALWLLLSKSVVVPVTDSFSERLGAFADDLALGKGLKIALRAFKRPVFTYEERMV
;
A
#
# COMPACT_ATOMS: atom_id res chain seq x y z
N MET A 1 12.87 -18.36 2.73
CA MET A 1 11.90 -18.01 1.65
C MET A 1 11.74 -16.51 1.62
N LYS A 2 11.62 -15.90 0.43
CA LYS A 2 11.42 -14.45 0.32
C LYS A 2 9.95 -14.08 0.39
N TRP A 3 9.70 -12.97 1.06
CA TRP A 3 8.39 -12.38 1.24
C TRP A 3 8.41 -10.92 0.83
N TYR A 4 7.29 -10.45 0.27
CA TYR A 4 7.16 -9.12 -0.31
C TYR A 4 5.88 -8.45 0.17
N THR A 5 5.96 -7.12 0.35
CA THR A 5 4.79 -6.28 0.65
C THR A 5 4.96 -4.90 0.02
N ALA A 6 3.86 -4.27 -0.33
CA ALA A 6 3.86 -2.90 -0.85
C ALA A 6 4.15 -1.89 0.27
N ILE A 7 4.85 -0.80 -0.08
CA ILE A 7 5.16 0.31 0.81
C ILE A 7 4.61 1.60 0.21
N GLY A 8 4.16 2.50 1.07
CA GLY A 8 3.63 3.82 0.72
C GLY A 8 2.12 3.90 0.79
N CYS A 9 1.59 5.09 0.55
CA CYS A 9 0.16 5.37 0.53
C CYS A 9 -0.33 5.57 -0.89
N LYS A 10 -1.46 4.93 -1.22
CA LYS A 10 -2.15 5.15 -2.49
C LYS A 10 -2.69 6.57 -2.56
N MET A 11 -2.46 7.21 -3.70
CA MET A 11 -3.07 8.48 -4.09
C MET A 11 -3.51 8.39 -5.55
N GLU A 12 -4.39 9.26 -5.95
CA GLU A 12 -4.76 9.46 -7.35
C GLU A 12 -4.53 10.93 -7.70
N ASP A 13 -3.98 11.18 -8.88
CA ASP A 13 -3.86 12.55 -9.38
C ASP A 13 -5.15 13.01 -10.06
N ASP A 14 -5.17 14.27 -10.50
CA ASP A 14 -6.33 14.88 -11.16
C ASP A 14 -6.68 14.19 -12.50
N GLU A 15 -5.76 13.41 -13.05
CA GLU A 15 -5.95 12.62 -14.29
C GLU A 15 -6.35 11.16 -14.01
N GLY A 16 -6.53 10.79 -12.74
CA GLY A 16 -6.91 9.43 -12.31
C GLY A 16 -5.76 8.42 -12.36
N ARG A 17 -4.49 8.88 -12.47
CA ARG A 17 -3.35 7.97 -12.44
C ARG A 17 -3.00 7.59 -11.00
N LEU A 18 -2.63 6.33 -10.81
CA LEU A 18 -2.19 5.86 -9.50
C LEU A 18 -0.82 6.45 -9.15
N LEU A 19 -0.78 7.14 -8.03
CA LEU A 19 0.42 7.62 -7.37
C LEU A 19 0.65 6.86 -6.08
N VAL A 20 1.90 6.66 -5.72
CA VAL A 20 2.28 6.17 -4.39
C VAL A 20 3.15 7.21 -3.71
N LYS A 21 2.70 7.67 -2.55
CA LYS A 21 3.45 8.59 -1.70
C LYS A 21 4.28 7.83 -0.68
N ILE A 22 5.58 8.11 -0.66
CA ILE A 22 6.52 7.54 0.29
C ILE A 22 7.58 8.58 0.68
N GLY A 23 7.82 8.78 1.96
CA GLY A 23 8.83 9.74 2.45
C GLY A 23 8.64 11.17 1.94
N GLY A 24 7.38 11.60 1.71
CA GLY A 24 7.06 12.92 1.14
C GLY A 24 7.23 13.04 -0.37
N GLN A 25 7.68 11.98 -1.06
CA GLN A 25 7.79 11.94 -2.52
C GLN A 25 6.60 11.22 -3.14
N GLU A 26 6.10 11.75 -4.24
CA GLU A 26 5.06 11.14 -5.07
C GLU A 26 5.71 10.40 -6.25
N LYS A 27 5.30 9.16 -6.46
CA LYS A 27 5.84 8.30 -7.51
C LYS A 27 4.71 7.75 -8.37
N VAL A 28 4.70 8.17 -9.64
CA VAL A 28 3.75 7.65 -10.64
C VAL A 28 4.08 6.19 -10.95
N LEU A 29 3.06 5.35 -11.02
CA LEU A 29 3.16 3.94 -11.43
C LEU A 29 2.66 3.76 -12.86
N THR A 30 3.28 2.86 -13.61
CA THR A 30 2.67 2.31 -14.82
C THR A 30 1.50 1.40 -14.44
N GLU A 31 0.61 1.09 -15.37
CA GLU A 31 -0.54 0.22 -15.11
C GLU A 31 -0.13 -1.13 -14.51
N MET A 32 0.89 -1.78 -15.08
CA MET A 32 1.42 -3.05 -14.55
C MET A 32 2.06 -2.90 -13.17
N GLU A 33 2.83 -1.84 -12.95
CA GLU A 33 3.37 -1.54 -11.61
C GLU A 33 2.25 -1.28 -10.61
N ALA A 34 1.18 -0.58 -11.01
CA ALA A 34 0.02 -0.30 -10.17
C ALA A 34 -0.72 -1.59 -9.77
N MET A 35 -0.93 -2.52 -10.72
CA MET A 35 -1.56 -3.81 -10.46
C MET A 35 -0.73 -4.68 -9.52
N LEU A 36 0.58 -4.77 -9.75
CA LEU A 36 1.48 -5.52 -8.88
C LEU A 36 1.56 -4.90 -7.49
N TRP A 37 1.68 -3.57 -7.41
CA TRP A 37 1.71 -2.86 -6.14
C TRP A 37 0.40 -3.07 -5.37
N ALA A 38 -0.76 -2.96 -6.04
CA ALA A 38 -2.07 -3.21 -5.44
C ALA A 38 -2.22 -4.65 -4.94
N ALA A 39 -1.71 -5.64 -5.68
CA ALA A 39 -1.71 -7.05 -5.28
C ALA A 39 -0.90 -7.31 -4.00
N LEU A 40 0.11 -6.50 -3.73
CA LEU A 40 0.97 -6.58 -2.54
C LEU A 40 0.51 -5.67 -1.40
N THR A 41 -0.50 -4.81 -1.64
CA THR A 41 -1.02 -3.91 -0.62
C THR A 41 -1.76 -4.71 0.45
N TRP A 42 -1.49 -4.40 1.72
CA TRP A 42 -2.09 -5.07 2.88
C TRP A 42 -1.81 -6.57 2.99
N SER A 43 -0.86 -7.08 2.20
CA SER A 43 -0.49 -8.49 2.27
C SER A 43 1.03 -8.67 2.33
N LEU A 44 1.47 -9.63 3.12
CA LEU A 44 2.81 -10.16 3.04
C LEU A 44 2.73 -11.44 2.21
N CYS A 45 3.28 -11.39 1.00
CA CYS A 45 3.14 -12.42 -0.02
C CYS A 45 4.46 -13.16 -0.23
N ALA A 46 4.41 -14.49 -0.22
CA ALA A 46 5.58 -15.32 -0.53
C ALA A 46 5.93 -15.21 -2.02
N GLU A 47 7.21 -15.25 -2.37
CA GLU A 47 7.72 -15.09 -3.73
C GLU A 47 6.98 -15.96 -4.75
N ASN A 48 6.77 -17.22 -4.44
CA ASN A 48 6.09 -18.19 -5.31
C ASN A 48 4.58 -17.94 -5.48
N LYS A 49 3.99 -17.00 -4.74
CA LYS A 49 2.55 -16.67 -4.80
C LYS A 49 2.29 -15.30 -5.41
N ILE A 50 3.32 -14.47 -5.61
CA ILE A 50 3.11 -13.08 -6.05
C ILE A 50 2.47 -13.05 -7.44
N TYR A 51 2.96 -13.86 -8.37
CA TYR A 51 2.41 -13.94 -9.73
C TYR A 51 0.92 -14.31 -9.72
N SER A 52 0.56 -15.35 -8.99
CA SER A 52 -0.85 -15.79 -8.88
C SER A 52 -1.73 -14.74 -8.21
N GLN A 53 -1.19 -13.99 -7.25
CA GLN A 53 -1.90 -12.89 -6.60
C GLN A 53 -2.13 -11.72 -7.58
N MET A 54 -1.12 -11.33 -8.34
CA MET A 54 -1.23 -10.31 -9.38
C MET A 54 -2.23 -10.73 -10.46
N TYR A 55 -2.12 -11.97 -10.97
CA TYR A 55 -3.04 -12.51 -11.96
C TYR A 55 -4.50 -12.45 -11.49
N ARG A 56 -4.73 -12.78 -10.22
CA ARG A 56 -6.06 -12.64 -9.60
C ARG A 56 -6.57 -11.20 -9.61
N VAL A 57 -5.71 -10.23 -9.31
CA VAL A 57 -6.07 -8.80 -9.37
C VAL A 57 -6.41 -8.39 -10.80
N LEU A 58 -5.61 -8.82 -11.79
CA LEU A 58 -5.88 -8.57 -13.21
C LEU A 58 -7.23 -9.16 -13.64
N CYS A 59 -7.53 -10.40 -13.25
CA CYS A 59 -8.83 -11.02 -13.55
C CYS A 59 -10.02 -10.26 -12.97
N ILE A 60 -9.88 -9.77 -11.73
CA ILE A 60 -10.94 -8.98 -11.07
C ILE A 60 -11.14 -7.63 -11.76
N THR A 61 -10.04 -7.00 -12.22
CA THR A 61 -10.07 -5.63 -12.76
C THR A 61 -10.50 -5.60 -14.24
N PHE A 62 -9.97 -6.51 -15.06
CA PHE A 62 -10.11 -6.48 -16.52
C PHE A 62 -10.80 -7.71 -17.12
N GLY A 63 -11.09 -8.72 -16.31
CA GLY A 63 -11.59 -10.02 -16.77
C GLY A 63 -10.49 -10.98 -17.24
N GLU A 64 -10.83 -12.27 -17.29
CA GLU A 64 -9.86 -13.36 -17.50
C GLU A 64 -9.19 -13.32 -18.88
N ALA A 65 -9.90 -12.92 -19.93
CA ALA A 65 -9.35 -12.84 -21.29
C ALA A 65 -8.21 -11.82 -21.39
N HIS A 66 -8.40 -10.61 -20.83
CA HIS A 66 -7.37 -9.57 -20.82
C HIS A 66 -6.24 -9.89 -19.82
N ALA A 67 -6.57 -10.53 -18.69
CA ALA A 67 -5.57 -10.93 -17.72
C ALA A 67 -4.56 -11.91 -18.32
N THR A 68 -5.00 -12.83 -19.16
CA THR A 68 -4.12 -13.80 -19.83
C THR A 68 -3.18 -13.12 -20.84
N GLU A 69 -3.66 -12.09 -21.54
CA GLU A 69 -2.85 -11.33 -22.50
C GLU A 69 -1.77 -10.47 -21.81
N TRP A 70 -2.08 -9.96 -20.62
CA TRP A 70 -1.18 -9.05 -19.86
C TRP A 70 -0.25 -9.79 -18.88
N ALA A 71 -0.50 -11.04 -18.61
CA ALA A 71 0.24 -11.82 -17.62
C ALA A 71 1.48 -12.49 -18.22
N ASP A 72 2.46 -11.68 -18.67
CA ASP A 72 3.79 -12.19 -19.00
C ASP A 72 4.65 -12.26 -17.73
N GLU A 73 5.28 -13.41 -17.51
CA GLU A 73 6.12 -13.64 -16.32
C GLU A 73 7.41 -12.81 -16.36
N GLU A 74 7.96 -12.53 -17.55
CA GLU A 74 9.16 -11.70 -17.69
C GLU A 74 8.87 -10.24 -17.36
N ASP A 75 7.76 -9.71 -17.85
CA ASP A 75 7.29 -8.35 -17.56
C ASP A 75 6.94 -8.19 -16.08
N PHE A 76 6.32 -9.19 -15.48
CA PHE A 76 6.06 -9.23 -14.04
C PHE A 76 7.35 -9.12 -13.23
N LEU A 77 8.37 -9.95 -13.51
CA LEU A 77 9.65 -9.92 -12.81
C LEU A 77 10.39 -8.60 -13.02
N PHE A 78 10.25 -8.00 -14.20
CA PHE A 78 10.79 -6.67 -14.48
C PHE A 78 10.11 -5.59 -13.63
N CYS A 79 8.78 -5.58 -13.57
CA CYS A 79 8.00 -4.66 -12.74
C CYS A 79 8.33 -4.81 -11.24
N LEU A 80 8.43 -6.06 -10.74
CA LEU A 80 8.79 -6.31 -9.34
C LEU A 80 10.18 -5.74 -9.01
N ARG A 81 11.16 -5.95 -9.88
CA ARG A 81 12.52 -5.38 -9.72
C ARG A 81 12.50 -3.86 -9.72
N ARG A 82 11.70 -3.23 -10.60
CA ARG A 82 11.56 -1.78 -10.65
C ARG A 82 10.92 -1.23 -9.37
N LEU A 83 9.82 -1.82 -8.90
CA LEU A 83 9.16 -1.42 -7.66
C LEU A 83 10.10 -1.53 -6.46
N LYS A 84 10.88 -2.61 -6.35
CA LYS A 84 11.92 -2.76 -5.33
C LYS A 84 12.98 -1.66 -5.42
N LYS A 85 13.54 -1.41 -6.61
CA LYS A 85 14.56 -0.36 -6.83
C LYS A 85 14.05 1.03 -6.47
N ARG A 86 12.75 1.27 -6.69
CA ARG A 86 12.08 2.53 -6.35
C ARG A 86 11.68 2.62 -4.87
N GLY A 87 11.89 1.57 -4.07
CA GLY A 87 11.53 1.51 -2.66
C GLY A 87 10.02 1.42 -2.41
N LEU A 88 9.24 0.96 -3.40
CA LEU A 88 7.78 0.82 -3.32
C LEU A 88 7.33 -0.58 -2.90
N VAL A 89 8.27 -1.52 -2.84
CA VAL A 89 8.07 -2.88 -2.35
C VAL A 89 9.21 -3.23 -1.42
N ALA A 90 8.89 -3.70 -0.22
CA ALA A 90 9.85 -4.27 0.72
C ALA A 90 9.98 -5.77 0.49
N GLU A 91 11.19 -6.28 0.73
CA GLU A 91 11.53 -7.69 0.72
C GLU A 91 12.11 -8.07 2.07
N CYS A 92 11.73 -9.23 2.57
CA CYS A 92 12.35 -9.83 3.75
C CYS A 92 12.47 -11.34 3.57
N ASP A 93 13.43 -11.94 4.27
CA ASP A 93 13.59 -13.38 4.35
C ASP A 93 12.92 -13.90 5.62
N GLY A 94 12.30 -15.08 5.55
CA GLY A 94 11.69 -15.75 6.70
C GLY A 94 11.24 -17.15 6.33
N GLU A 95 11.23 -18.06 7.28
CA GLU A 95 10.74 -19.42 7.09
C GLU A 95 9.22 -19.46 7.14
N SER A 96 8.62 -18.58 7.96
CA SER A 96 7.17 -18.39 8.06
C SER A 96 6.76 -16.94 7.78
N LYS A 97 5.45 -16.72 7.58
CA LYS A 97 4.87 -15.39 7.39
C LYS A 97 5.05 -14.51 8.63
N GLU A 98 4.91 -15.10 9.81
CA GLU A 98 5.01 -14.43 11.12
C GLU A 98 6.44 -13.95 11.35
N GLU A 99 7.43 -14.81 11.07
CA GLU A 99 8.84 -14.47 11.18
C GLU A 99 9.22 -13.35 10.19
N ALA A 100 8.80 -13.47 8.93
CA ALA A 100 9.04 -12.47 7.92
C ALA A 100 8.41 -11.11 8.29
N LEU A 101 7.18 -11.13 8.84
CA LEU A 101 6.51 -9.92 9.32
C LEU A 101 7.28 -9.28 10.48
N TRP A 102 7.73 -10.08 11.43
CA TRP A 102 8.52 -9.59 12.56
C TRP A 102 9.84 -8.96 12.11
N LEU A 103 10.57 -9.63 11.19
CA LEU A 103 11.82 -9.11 10.63
C LEU A 103 11.60 -7.83 9.81
N LEU A 104 10.49 -7.74 9.06
CA LEU A 104 10.13 -6.54 8.31
C LEU A 104 9.89 -5.37 9.27
N LEU A 105 9.04 -5.56 10.28
CA LEU A 105 8.69 -4.53 11.25
C LEU A 105 9.89 -4.09 12.10
N SER A 106 10.78 -5.02 12.47
CA SER A 106 11.98 -4.70 13.25
C SER A 106 13.00 -3.84 12.49
N LYS A 107 12.93 -3.82 11.16
CA LYS A 107 13.82 -3.03 10.27
C LYS A 107 13.11 -1.82 9.66
N SER A 108 11.82 -1.67 9.87
CA SER A 108 11.01 -0.62 9.26
C SER A 108 10.74 0.50 10.24
N VAL A 109 10.79 1.73 9.75
CA VAL A 109 10.26 2.88 10.47
C VAL A 109 8.80 3.04 10.05
N VAL A 110 7.88 2.78 10.97
CA VAL A 110 6.46 3.02 10.74
C VAL A 110 6.21 4.51 10.90
N VAL A 111 5.98 5.19 9.79
CA VAL A 111 5.59 6.60 9.79
C VAL A 111 4.07 6.67 9.77
N PRO A 112 3.45 7.31 10.77
CA PRO A 112 2.00 7.51 10.74
C PRO A 112 1.62 8.34 9.51
N VAL A 113 0.62 7.88 8.77
CA VAL A 113 0.02 8.66 7.69
C VAL A 113 -0.69 9.84 8.35
N THR A 114 -0.09 11.01 8.23
CA THR A 114 -0.77 12.25 8.64
C THR A 114 -1.69 12.65 7.51
N ASP A 115 -2.98 12.47 7.72
CA ASP A 115 -4.00 13.01 6.83
C ASP A 115 -3.77 14.50 6.61
N SER A 116 -3.91 14.96 5.38
CA SER A 116 -3.87 16.39 5.09
C SER A 116 -5.02 17.11 5.81
N PHE A 117 -4.89 18.43 5.99
CA PHE A 117 -5.98 19.20 6.62
C PHE A 117 -7.30 19.07 5.84
N SER A 118 -7.24 18.99 4.51
CA SER A 118 -8.40 18.78 3.64
C SER A 118 -9.07 17.42 3.87
N GLU A 119 -8.31 16.34 4.02
CA GLU A 119 -8.83 14.99 4.33
C GLU A 119 -9.49 14.96 5.71
N ARG A 120 -8.89 15.61 6.70
CA ARG A 120 -9.48 15.75 8.04
C ARG A 120 -10.77 16.56 8.03
N LEU A 121 -10.81 17.62 7.22
CA LEU A 121 -12.01 18.42 7.05
C LEU A 121 -13.12 17.62 6.35
N GLY A 122 -12.76 16.83 5.32
CA GLY A 122 -13.66 15.89 4.66
C GLY A 122 -14.25 14.87 5.64
N ALA A 123 -13.41 14.16 6.39
CA ALA A 123 -13.84 13.18 7.40
C ALA A 123 -14.73 13.82 8.49
N PHE A 124 -14.44 15.07 8.89
CA PHE A 124 -15.27 15.82 9.81
C PHE A 124 -16.66 16.12 9.23
N ALA A 125 -16.70 16.57 7.97
CA ALA A 125 -17.97 16.87 7.28
C ALA A 125 -18.81 15.59 7.08
N ASP A 126 -18.19 14.48 6.70
CA ASP A 126 -18.84 13.18 6.54
C ASP A 126 -19.43 12.66 7.86
N ASP A 127 -18.70 12.77 8.97
CA ASP A 127 -19.17 12.37 10.29
C ASP A 127 -20.36 13.23 10.75
N LEU A 128 -20.37 14.52 10.42
CA LEU A 128 -21.53 15.39 10.67
C LEU A 128 -22.72 15.03 9.79
N ALA A 129 -22.50 14.78 8.50
CA ALA A 129 -23.57 14.38 7.55
C ALA A 129 -24.20 13.04 7.94
N LEU A 130 -23.41 12.12 8.52
CA LEU A 130 -23.87 10.84 9.06
C LEU A 130 -24.53 10.97 10.45
N GLY A 131 -24.70 12.18 10.99
CA GLY A 131 -25.38 12.43 12.27
C GLY A 131 -24.62 11.92 13.50
N LYS A 132 -23.31 11.66 13.41
CA LYS A 132 -22.49 11.13 14.53
C LYS A 132 -22.25 12.12 15.68
N GLY A 133 -22.72 13.33 15.56
CA GLY A 133 -22.57 14.38 16.57
C GLY A 133 -21.20 15.04 16.60
N LEU A 134 -21.19 16.33 16.99
CA LEU A 134 -20.00 17.21 16.93
C LEU A 134 -18.79 16.68 17.68
N LYS A 135 -18.97 16.03 18.85
CA LYS A 135 -17.88 15.47 19.63
C LYS A 135 -17.13 14.33 18.92
N ILE A 136 -17.85 13.53 18.12
CA ILE A 136 -17.25 12.43 17.36
C ILE A 136 -16.58 12.99 16.12
N ALA A 137 -17.22 13.89 15.37
CA ALA A 137 -16.66 14.52 14.19
C ALA A 137 -15.35 15.29 14.50
N LEU A 138 -15.27 15.95 15.66
CA LEU A 138 -14.04 16.65 16.10
C LEU A 138 -12.84 15.69 16.33
N ARG A 139 -13.06 14.37 16.41
CA ARG A 139 -11.94 13.41 16.50
C ARG A 139 -11.08 13.39 15.24
N ALA A 140 -11.62 13.75 14.09
CA ALA A 140 -10.86 13.88 12.84
C ALA A 140 -9.66 14.85 12.96
N PHE A 141 -9.77 15.85 13.85
CA PHE A 141 -8.69 16.82 14.10
C PHE A 141 -7.76 16.47 15.27
N LYS A 142 -8.07 15.41 16.02
CA LYS A 142 -7.17 14.96 17.09
C LYS A 142 -5.96 14.27 16.46
N ARG A 143 -4.76 14.75 16.80
CA ARG A 143 -3.53 14.04 16.50
C ARG A 143 -3.55 12.70 17.22
N PRO A 144 -3.14 11.61 16.55
CA PRO A 144 -2.96 10.34 17.25
C PRO A 144 -1.96 10.57 18.39
N VAL A 145 -2.38 10.21 19.61
CA VAL A 145 -1.50 10.28 20.78
C VAL A 145 -0.70 9.00 20.76
N PHE A 146 0.55 9.09 20.31
CA PHE A 146 1.48 7.96 20.39
C PHE A 146 1.90 7.74 21.85
N THR A 147 1.93 6.48 22.26
CA THR A 147 2.56 6.09 23.54
C THR A 147 4.06 6.39 23.48
N TYR A 148 4.71 6.45 24.66
CA TYR A 148 6.16 6.69 24.73
C TYR A 148 6.95 5.64 23.92
N GLU A 149 6.50 4.41 23.94
CA GLU A 149 7.09 3.27 23.22
C GLU A 149 6.96 3.43 21.70
N GLU A 150 5.83 3.94 21.22
CA GLU A 150 5.59 4.24 19.79
C GLU A 150 6.42 5.43 19.27
N ARG A 151 6.96 6.28 20.14
CA ARG A 151 7.85 7.40 19.78
C ARG A 151 9.32 7.03 19.70
N MET A 152 9.68 5.86 20.23
CA MET A 152 11.07 5.40 20.33
C MET A 152 11.48 4.43 19.22
N VAL A 153 10.58 4.15 18.25
CA VAL A 153 10.84 3.28 17.09
C VAL A 153 11.27 4.09 15.88
#